data_c9c53ae5a1fe5901f2da2658d1635bcc
#
_entry.id   c9c53ae5a1fe5901f2da2658d1635bcc
#
_cell.length_a   1.000
_cell.length_b   1.000
_cell.length_c   1.000
_cell.angle_alpha   90.00
_cell.angle_beta   90.00
_cell.angle_gamma   90.00
#
_symmetry.space_group_name_H-M   'P 1'
#
loop_
_entity.id
_entity.type
_entity.pdbx_description
1 polymer ?
#
loop_
_entity_poly.entity_id
_entity_poly.type
_entity_poly.pdbx_seq_one_letter_code
_entity_poly.pdbx_strand_id
1 'polypeptide(L)'
;MRPDGILVKNEDPMYYLIPYFLTKRYDAMNMITLDIPEMPMRAYMNEKRKEGKQISHLALVLTAYLHTLEKYPALNRFIKGHNIYQHKDIKVSMVVLKPDGSDTMSKIDLVPTDDVFDVQAKITGYIDQNRQVGEANSFDTAMKILTTKLRWLLPPIIGLIRFLDNHGLLPQSLIDLTPFHASLLISNLASIRTNHIYHHVYEFG
;
A
#
# COMPACT_ATOMS: atom_id res chain seq x y z
N MET A 1 -13.35 -10.49 15.30
CA MET A 1 -12.04 -10.84 14.65
C MET A 1 -11.93 -9.97 13.41
N ARG A 2 -10.85 -9.22 13.23
CA ARG A 2 -10.66 -8.36 12.02
C ARG A 2 -10.65 -9.22 10.76
N PRO A 3 -11.28 -8.77 9.66
CA PRO A 3 -11.28 -9.54 8.43
C PRO A 3 -9.91 -9.53 7.72
N ASP A 4 -9.15 -8.44 7.82
CA ASP A 4 -7.86 -8.19 7.15
C ASP A 4 -6.61 -8.58 7.96
N GLY A 5 -6.79 -8.97 9.24
CA GLY A 5 -5.66 -9.22 10.13
C GLY A 5 -5.88 -10.34 11.15
N ILE A 6 -4.79 -10.97 11.54
CA ILE A 6 -4.72 -11.96 12.61
C ILE A 6 -4.09 -11.29 13.82
N LEU A 7 -4.76 -11.34 14.97
CA LEU A 7 -4.22 -10.78 16.21
C LEU A 7 -2.92 -11.50 16.60
N VAL A 8 -1.87 -10.74 16.75
CA VAL A 8 -0.56 -11.24 17.18
C VAL A 8 -0.60 -11.45 18.69
N LYS A 9 -0.15 -12.62 19.12
CA LYS A 9 -0.07 -13.02 20.53
C LYS A 9 1.35 -13.48 20.83
N ASN A 10 1.73 -13.43 22.10
CA ASN A 10 3.03 -13.92 22.60
C ASN A 10 4.26 -13.17 22.07
N GLU A 11 4.12 -11.86 21.88
CA GLU A 11 5.25 -10.95 21.63
C GLU A 11 5.87 -10.47 22.95
N ASP A 12 7.03 -9.85 22.85
CA ASP A 12 7.65 -9.18 24.00
C ASP A 12 6.69 -8.15 24.60
N PRO A 13 6.53 -8.09 25.93
CA PRO A 13 5.61 -7.16 26.59
C PRO A 13 5.79 -5.70 26.19
N MET A 14 7.01 -5.28 25.84
CA MET A 14 7.28 -3.91 25.43
C MET A 14 6.52 -3.56 24.13
N TYR A 15 6.38 -4.48 23.17
CA TYR A 15 5.63 -4.23 21.93
C TYR A 15 4.15 -3.96 22.18
N TYR A 16 3.56 -4.49 23.26
CA TYR A 16 2.17 -4.19 23.62
C TYR A 16 2.02 -2.81 24.28
N LEU A 17 3.10 -2.27 24.85
CA LEU A 17 3.08 -0.93 25.45
C LEU A 17 3.31 0.19 24.44
N ILE A 18 4.11 -0.05 23.39
CA ILE A 18 4.46 0.95 22.39
C ILE A 18 3.23 1.65 21.79
N PRO A 19 2.13 0.96 21.40
CA PRO A 19 0.95 1.62 20.84
C PRO A 19 0.23 2.60 21.77
N TYR A 20 0.50 2.53 23.07
CA TYR A 20 -0.05 3.47 24.05
C TYR A 20 0.81 4.72 24.20
N PHE A 21 2.11 4.63 23.90
CA PHE A 21 3.03 5.77 23.93
C PHE A 21 3.12 6.49 22.58
N LEU A 22 3.15 5.72 21.49
CA LEU A 22 3.20 6.24 20.12
C LEU A 22 1.79 6.15 19.51
N THR A 23 0.94 7.13 19.83
CA THR A 23 -0.48 7.11 19.49
C THR A 23 -0.77 7.58 18.07
N LYS A 24 0.21 8.21 17.42
CA LYS A 24 0.11 8.75 16.05
C LYS A 24 1.15 8.12 15.14
N ARG A 25 0.80 7.92 13.88
CA ARG A 25 1.74 7.36 12.90
C ARG A 25 2.98 8.23 12.73
N TYR A 26 2.83 9.54 12.70
CA TYR A 26 3.97 10.43 12.54
C TYR A 26 4.96 10.38 13.73
N ASP A 27 4.50 10.01 14.92
CA ASP A 27 5.38 9.82 16.09
C ASP A 27 6.20 8.53 15.97
N ALA A 28 5.71 7.55 15.21
CA ALA A 28 6.33 6.24 15.02
C ALA A 28 7.10 6.12 13.69
N MET A 29 7.19 7.20 12.90
CA MET A 29 7.85 7.16 11.59
C MET A 29 9.38 7.18 11.74
N ASN A 30 10.04 6.21 11.08
CA ASN A 30 11.48 6.22 10.84
C ASN A 30 11.73 6.53 9.36
N MET A 31 12.43 7.62 9.09
CA MET A 31 12.74 8.05 7.72
C MET A 31 14.16 7.64 7.37
N ILE A 32 14.30 6.80 6.35
CA ILE A 32 15.59 6.28 5.89
C ILE A 32 15.70 6.54 4.39
N THR A 33 16.83 7.10 3.97
CA THR A 33 17.20 7.23 2.56
C THR A 33 18.29 6.22 2.25
N LEU A 34 18.08 5.39 1.23
CA LEU A 34 19.04 4.40 0.78
C LEU A 34 19.34 4.63 -0.70
N ASP A 35 20.62 4.81 -1.02
CA ASP A 35 21.09 4.85 -2.39
C ASP A 35 21.40 3.44 -2.86
N ILE A 36 20.70 2.99 -3.90
CA ILE A 36 20.88 1.66 -4.48
C ILE A 36 21.62 1.80 -5.82
N PRO A 37 22.75 1.10 -6.02
CA PRO A 37 23.46 1.12 -7.28
C PRO A 37 22.59 0.65 -8.46
N GLU A 38 22.40 1.50 -9.45
CA GLU A 38 21.54 1.19 -10.60
C GLU A 38 22.16 0.16 -11.55
N MET A 39 23.48 0.14 -11.66
CA MET A 39 24.19 -0.68 -12.65
C MET A 39 23.84 -2.17 -12.60
N PRO A 40 23.82 -2.85 -11.43
CA PRO A 40 23.45 -4.27 -11.36
C PRO A 40 22.00 -4.52 -11.79
N MET A 41 21.06 -3.66 -11.38
CA MET A 41 19.65 -3.76 -11.77
C MET A 41 19.48 -3.58 -13.28
N ARG A 42 20.15 -2.56 -13.85
CA ARG A 42 20.13 -2.29 -15.29
C ARG A 42 20.75 -3.43 -16.10
N ALA A 43 21.85 -4.02 -15.64
CA ALA A 43 22.47 -5.17 -16.27
C ALA A 43 21.50 -6.35 -16.35
N TYR A 44 20.87 -6.70 -15.23
CA TYR A 44 19.88 -7.78 -15.16
C TYR A 44 18.66 -7.50 -16.07
N MET A 45 18.11 -6.30 -16.02
CA MET A 45 16.97 -5.92 -16.88
C MET A 45 17.32 -5.99 -18.36
N ASN A 46 18.54 -5.59 -18.76
CA ASN A 46 19.01 -5.67 -20.14
C ASN A 46 19.21 -7.12 -20.60
N GLU A 47 19.71 -7.99 -19.74
CA GLU A 47 19.81 -9.42 -20.01
C GLU A 47 18.42 -10.01 -20.29
N LYS A 48 17.45 -9.76 -19.38
CA LYS A 48 16.08 -10.25 -19.56
C LYS A 48 15.37 -9.66 -20.79
N ARG A 49 15.68 -8.42 -21.15
CA ARG A 49 15.17 -7.82 -22.38
C ARG A 49 15.66 -8.53 -23.64
N LYS A 50 16.91 -9.05 -23.65
CA LYS A 50 17.42 -9.87 -24.76
C LYS A 50 16.67 -11.20 -24.89
N GLU A 51 16.13 -11.70 -23.78
CA GLU A 51 15.24 -12.88 -23.74
C GLU A 51 13.79 -12.55 -24.13
N GLY A 52 13.48 -11.31 -24.53
CA GLY A 52 12.12 -10.86 -24.84
C GLY A 52 11.27 -10.51 -23.65
N LYS A 53 11.84 -10.48 -22.44
CA LYS A 53 11.14 -10.18 -21.17
C LYS A 53 11.42 -8.76 -20.72
N GLN A 54 10.38 -7.97 -20.47
CA GLN A 54 10.51 -6.62 -19.94
C GLN A 54 10.26 -6.61 -18.44
N ILE A 55 11.15 -5.98 -17.70
CA ILE A 55 11.05 -5.82 -16.25
C ILE A 55 11.28 -4.35 -15.93
N SER A 56 10.49 -3.78 -15.02
CA SER A 56 10.65 -2.42 -14.49
C SER A 56 11.46 -2.42 -13.19
N HIS A 57 12.06 -1.29 -12.86
CA HIS A 57 12.69 -1.08 -11.53
C HIS A 57 11.67 -1.32 -10.41
N LEU A 58 10.42 -0.91 -10.62
CA LEU A 58 9.35 -1.11 -9.66
C LEU A 58 9.09 -2.60 -9.38
N ALA A 59 9.10 -3.44 -10.44
CA ALA A 59 8.95 -4.89 -10.26
C ALA A 59 10.09 -5.49 -9.43
N LEU A 60 11.33 -5.06 -9.69
CA LEU A 60 12.49 -5.49 -8.89
C LEU A 60 12.35 -5.11 -7.41
N VAL A 61 11.94 -3.87 -7.14
CA VAL A 61 11.75 -3.38 -5.77
C VAL A 61 10.64 -4.15 -5.06
N LEU A 62 9.49 -4.38 -5.72
CA LEU A 62 8.39 -5.12 -5.11
C LEU A 62 8.72 -6.60 -4.90
N THR A 63 9.46 -7.22 -5.82
CA THR A 63 9.95 -8.60 -5.63
C THR A 63 10.93 -8.68 -4.45
N ALA A 64 11.84 -7.72 -4.32
CA ALA A 64 12.74 -7.63 -3.17
C ALA A 64 11.96 -7.43 -1.86
N TYR A 65 10.88 -6.66 -1.88
CA TYR A 65 9.97 -6.50 -0.75
C TYR A 65 9.31 -7.83 -0.37
N LEU A 66 8.81 -8.63 -1.33
CA LEU A 66 8.25 -9.96 -1.07
C LEU A 66 9.26 -10.87 -0.37
N HIS A 67 10.49 -10.96 -0.88
CA HIS A 67 11.56 -11.74 -0.24
C HIS A 67 11.91 -11.22 1.16
N THR A 68 11.79 -9.92 1.36
CA THR A 68 12.01 -9.32 2.69
C THR A 68 10.90 -9.73 3.66
N LEU A 69 9.64 -9.77 3.22
CA LEU A 69 8.52 -10.22 4.04
C LEU A 69 8.59 -11.72 4.36
N GLU A 70 9.06 -12.52 3.43
CA GLU A 70 9.30 -13.95 3.66
C GLU A 70 10.31 -14.16 4.81
N LYS A 71 11.40 -13.40 4.78
CA LYS A 71 12.45 -13.48 5.81
C LYS A 71 12.05 -12.79 7.12
N TYR A 72 11.30 -11.71 7.04
CA TYR A 72 10.90 -10.87 8.18
C TYR A 72 9.39 -10.61 8.18
N PRO A 73 8.56 -11.62 8.51
CA PRO A 73 7.09 -11.49 8.43
C PRO A 73 6.53 -10.35 9.31
N ALA A 74 7.24 -9.98 10.37
CA ALA A 74 6.84 -8.89 11.26
C ALA A 74 6.74 -7.52 10.54
N LEU A 75 7.39 -7.34 9.39
CA LEU A 75 7.26 -6.13 8.59
C LEU A 75 5.89 -5.98 7.92
N ASN A 76 5.10 -7.06 7.84
CA ASN A 76 3.72 -7.03 7.34
C ASN A 76 2.70 -6.99 8.49
N ARG A 77 2.99 -6.20 9.52
CA ARG A 77 2.10 -5.98 10.68
C ARG A 77 1.57 -4.56 10.69
N PHE A 78 0.44 -4.39 11.33
CA PHE A 78 -0.16 -3.08 11.59
C PHE A 78 -0.74 -3.00 12.98
N ILE A 79 -0.95 -1.77 13.46
CA ILE A 79 -1.52 -1.51 14.78
C ILE A 79 -2.89 -0.87 14.60
N LYS A 80 -3.88 -1.41 15.31
CA LYS A 80 -5.23 -0.84 15.34
C LYS A 80 -5.89 -1.07 16.70
N GLY A 81 -6.50 0.00 17.25
CA GLY A 81 -7.08 -0.07 18.58
C GLY A 81 -6.12 -0.56 19.66
N HIS A 82 -4.85 -0.14 19.59
CA HIS A 82 -3.72 -0.56 20.44
C HIS A 82 -3.32 -2.04 20.34
N ASN A 83 -3.90 -2.78 19.39
CA ASN A 83 -3.54 -4.18 19.15
C ASN A 83 -2.66 -4.31 17.91
N ILE A 84 -1.76 -5.28 17.94
CA ILE A 84 -0.88 -5.64 16.82
C ILE A 84 -1.54 -6.74 16.01
N TYR A 85 -1.64 -6.55 14.71
CA TYR A 85 -2.19 -7.53 13.78
C TYR A 85 -1.17 -7.86 12.70
N GLN A 86 -1.12 -9.13 12.29
CA GLN A 86 -0.44 -9.58 11.09
C GLN A 86 -1.41 -9.50 9.92
N HIS A 87 -1.05 -8.81 8.83
CA HIS A 87 -1.85 -8.85 7.60
C HIS A 87 -2.00 -10.29 7.09
N LYS A 88 -3.20 -10.63 6.62
CA LYS A 88 -3.47 -11.92 5.96
C LYS A 88 -2.93 -11.97 4.55
N ASP A 89 -2.96 -10.82 3.87
CA ASP A 89 -2.59 -10.65 2.47
C ASP A 89 -1.43 -9.66 2.34
N ILE A 90 -0.78 -9.65 1.20
CA ILE A 90 0.21 -8.63 0.85
C ILE A 90 -0.42 -7.73 -0.21
N LYS A 91 -0.85 -6.54 0.22
CA LYS A 91 -1.47 -5.55 -0.66
C LYS A 91 -0.55 -4.34 -0.77
N VAL A 92 -0.24 -3.95 -2.00
CA VAL A 92 0.58 -2.77 -2.29
C VAL A 92 -0.30 -1.68 -2.87
N SER A 93 -0.37 -0.55 -2.20
CA SER A 93 -1.09 0.62 -2.69
C SER A 93 -0.15 1.49 -3.52
N MET A 94 -0.62 1.89 -4.70
CA MET A 94 0.16 2.68 -5.64
C MET A 94 -0.69 3.76 -6.31
N VAL A 95 -0.08 4.93 -6.52
CA VAL A 95 -0.69 6.03 -7.27
C VAL A 95 -0.32 5.91 -8.75
N VAL A 96 -1.32 6.02 -9.63
CA VAL A 96 -1.14 6.07 -11.09
C VAL A 96 -1.52 7.46 -11.57
N LEU A 97 -0.58 8.14 -12.22
CA LEU A 97 -0.83 9.40 -12.91
C LEU A 97 -1.46 9.11 -14.28
N LYS A 98 -2.61 9.71 -14.55
CA LYS A 98 -3.31 9.60 -15.83
C LYS A 98 -2.79 10.64 -16.84
N PRO A 99 -3.00 10.42 -18.14
CA PRO A 99 -2.54 11.35 -19.18
C PRO A 99 -3.14 12.75 -19.10
N ASP A 100 -4.30 12.90 -18.48
CA ASP A 100 -4.99 14.19 -18.24
C ASP A 100 -4.45 14.95 -17.01
N GLY A 101 -3.43 14.42 -16.34
CA GLY A 101 -2.84 15.00 -15.12
C GLY A 101 -3.59 14.68 -13.85
N SER A 102 -4.71 13.96 -13.90
CA SER A 102 -5.37 13.43 -12.72
C SER A 102 -4.61 12.19 -12.21
N ASP A 103 -4.83 11.83 -10.97
CA ASP A 103 -4.29 10.63 -10.36
C ASP A 103 -5.40 9.73 -9.84
N THR A 104 -5.08 8.48 -9.67
CA THR A 104 -5.93 7.50 -9.00
C THR A 104 -5.07 6.58 -8.15
N MET A 105 -5.65 6.07 -7.09
CA MET A 105 -4.97 5.21 -6.13
C MET A 105 -5.81 3.97 -5.87
N SER A 106 -5.20 2.80 -6.01
CA SER A 106 -5.81 1.53 -5.64
C SER A 106 -4.74 0.53 -5.20
N LYS A 107 -5.10 -0.75 -5.04
CA LYS A 107 -4.21 -1.77 -4.51
C LYS A 107 -3.91 -2.85 -5.54
N ILE A 108 -2.69 -3.39 -5.46
CA ILE A 108 -2.24 -4.60 -6.16
C ILE A 108 -2.11 -5.71 -5.14
N ASP A 109 -2.70 -6.87 -5.41
CA ASP A 109 -2.54 -8.05 -4.58
C ASP A 109 -1.29 -8.84 -5.03
N LEU A 110 -0.37 -9.03 -4.09
CA LEU A 110 0.82 -9.85 -4.28
C LEU A 110 0.73 -11.09 -3.43
N VAL A 111 1.39 -12.16 -3.87
CA VAL A 111 1.53 -13.39 -3.09
C VAL A 111 3.01 -13.72 -2.88
N PRO A 112 3.38 -14.41 -1.77
CA PRO A 112 4.79 -14.70 -1.48
C PRO A 112 5.52 -15.47 -2.57
N THR A 113 4.78 -16.22 -3.40
CA THR A 113 5.33 -17.04 -4.50
C THR A 113 5.49 -16.29 -5.81
N ASP A 114 5.08 -15.01 -5.89
CA ASP A 114 5.22 -14.21 -7.11
C ASP A 114 6.71 -14.00 -7.42
N ASP A 115 7.12 -14.34 -8.62
CA ASP A 115 8.43 -13.99 -9.15
C ASP A 115 8.42 -12.57 -9.75
N VAL A 116 9.56 -12.11 -10.24
CA VAL A 116 9.69 -10.76 -10.81
C VAL A 116 8.81 -10.56 -12.06
N PHE A 117 8.51 -11.63 -12.79
CA PHE A 117 7.67 -11.57 -13.99
C PHE A 117 6.19 -11.53 -13.62
N ASP A 118 5.78 -12.29 -12.59
CA ASP A 118 4.42 -12.25 -12.04
C ASP A 118 4.13 -10.85 -11.47
N VAL A 119 5.06 -10.30 -10.70
CA VAL A 119 4.95 -8.93 -10.17
C VAL A 119 4.87 -7.92 -11.31
N GLN A 120 5.70 -8.05 -12.37
CA GLN A 120 5.64 -7.16 -13.53
C GLN A 120 4.29 -7.26 -14.26
N ALA A 121 3.76 -8.45 -14.44
CA ALA A 121 2.46 -8.66 -15.08
C ALA A 121 1.33 -7.99 -14.26
N LYS A 122 1.34 -8.16 -12.95
CA LYS A 122 0.38 -7.51 -12.03
C LYS A 122 0.49 -5.97 -12.07
N ILE A 123 1.70 -5.41 -12.09
CA ILE A 123 1.92 -3.97 -12.23
C ILE A 123 1.36 -3.47 -13.56
N THR A 124 1.66 -4.17 -14.66
CA THR A 124 1.18 -3.78 -16.00
C THR A 124 -0.33 -3.79 -16.05
N GLY A 125 -0.97 -4.89 -15.62
CA GLY A 125 -2.43 -4.99 -15.57
C GLY A 125 -3.07 -3.91 -14.69
N TYR A 126 -2.45 -3.60 -13.56
CA TYR A 126 -2.90 -2.53 -12.67
C TYR A 126 -2.83 -1.14 -13.34
N ILE A 127 -1.72 -0.83 -14.02
CA ILE A 127 -1.54 0.44 -14.73
C ILE A 127 -2.55 0.55 -15.87
N ASP A 128 -2.73 -0.50 -16.66
CA ASP A 128 -3.66 -0.52 -17.79
C ASP A 128 -5.11 -0.30 -17.34
N GLN A 129 -5.50 -0.92 -16.23
CA GLN A 129 -6.84 -0.75 -15.65
C GLN A 129 -7.09 0.66 -15.10
N ASN A 130 -6.06 1.29 -14.53
CA ASN A 130 -6.21 2.57 -13.82
C ASN A 130 -5.79 3.80 -14.64
N ARG A 131 -5.19 3.63 -15.82
CA ARG A 131 -4.68 4.72 -16.65
C ARG A 131 -5.69 5.31 -17.63
N GLN A 132 -6.85 4.69 -17.81
CA GLN A 132 -7.85 5.16 -18.75
C GLN A 132 -8.44 6.50 -18.32
N VAL A 133 -8.43 7.46 -19.24
CA VAL A 133 -8.98 8.81 -18.99
C VAL A 133 -10.51 8.71 -18.94
N GLY A 134 -11.11 9.36 -17.94
CA GLY A 134 -12.56 9.37 -17.75
C GLY A 134 -13.11 8.19 -16.96
N GLU A 135 -12.35 7.15 -16.73
CA GLU A 135 -12.72 6.06 -15.83
C GLU A 135 -12.24 6.36 -14.41
N ALA A 136 -13.17 6.40 -13.46
CA ALA A 136 -12.89 6.46 -12.03
C ALA A 136 -13.00 5.06 -11.44
N ASN A 137 -12.03 4.67 -10.63
CA ASN A 137 -12.17 3.41 -9.88
C ASN A 137 -13.31 3.52 -8.85
N SER A 138 -13.66 2.37 -8.24
CA SER A 138 -14.78 2.34 -7.29
C SER A 138 -14.58 3.27 -6.09
N PHE A 139 -13.33 3.44 -5.65
CA PHE A 139 -12.99 4.36 -4.56
C PHE A 139 -13.19 5.82 -5.00
N ASP A 140 -12.66 6.22 -6.16
CA ASP A 140 -12.79 7.58 -6.69
C ASP A 140 -14.27 7.94 -6.90
N THR A 141 -15.07 6.99 -7.42
CA THR A 141 -16.51 7.18 -7.63
C THR A 141 -17.23 7.38 -6.31
N ALA A 142 -16.97 6.54 -5.31
CA ALA A 142 -17.56 6.66 -3.97
C ALA A 142 -17.17 8.00 -3.32
N MET A 143 -15.90 8.39 -3.42
CA MET A 143 -15.41 9.66 -2.89
C MET A 143 -16.04 10.86 -3.58
N LYS A 144 -16.20 10.83 -4.91
CA LYS A 144 -16.87 11.90 -5.67
C LYS A 144 -18.31 12.09 -5.22
N ILE A 145 -19.08 11.03 -5.06
CA ILE A 145 -20.46 11.10 -4.57
C ILE A 145 -20.50 11.69 -3.15
N LEU A 146 -19.65 11.18 -2.27
CA LEU A 146 -19.60 11.58 -0.87
C LEU A 146 -19.20 13.05 -0.71
N THR A 147 -18.20 13.51 -1.46
CA THR A 147 -17.67 14.86 -1.34
C THR A 147 -18.54 15.92 -2.03
N THR A 148 -19.27 15.57 -3.10
CA THR A 148 -20.09 16.52 -3.86
C THR A 148 -21.53 16.57 -3.36
N LYS A 149 -22.17 15.43 -3.13
CA LYS A 149 -23.59 15.37 -2.78
C LYS A 149 -23.86 15.26 -1.28
N LEU A 150 -22.95 14.63 -0.53
CA LEU A 150 -23.13 14.25 0.87
C LEU A 150 -22.05 14.86 1.79
N ARG A 151 -21.48 16.00 1.40
CA ARG A 151 -20.36 16.62 2.11
C ARG A 151 -20.65 16.90 3.59
N TRP A 152 -21.86 17.25 3.94
CA TRP A 152 -22.28 17.51 5.32
C TRP A 152 -22.31 16.24 6.18
N LEU A 153 -22.44 15.06 5.55
CA LEU A 153 -22.37 13.74 6.22
C LEU A 153 -20.93 13.21 6.36
N LEU A 154 -19.92 13.85 5.75
CA LEU A 154 -18.53 13.38 5.84
C LEU A 154 -18.05 13.20 7.28
N PRO A 155 -18.20 14.18 8.20
CA PRO A 155 -17.68 14.02 9.55
C PRO A 155 -18.28 12.80 10.29
N PRO A 156 -19.61 12.60 10.36
CA PRO A 156 -20.18 11.45 11.03
C PRO A 156 -19.87 10.14 10.32
N ILE A 157 -19.82 10.10 8.98
CA ILE A 157 -19.49 8.88 8.22
C ILE A 157 -18.02 8.48 8.49
N ILE A 158 -17.08 9.41 8.40
CA ILE A 158 -15.68 9.12 8.68
C ILE A 158 -15.48 8.74 10.15
N GLY A 159 -16.20 9.40 11.08
CA GLY A 159 -16.19 9.04 12.49
C GLY A 159 -16.66 7.61 12.72
N LEU A 160 -17.75 7.20 12.08
CA LEU A 160 -18.29 5.84 12.16
C LEU A 160 -17.32 4.81 11.55
N ILE A 161 -16.76 5.10 10.36
CA ILE A 161 -15.78 4.21 9.71
C ILE A 161 -14.56 4.02 10.62
N ARG A 162 -14.02 5.09 11.20
CA ARG A 162 -12.89 5.01 12.16
C ARG A 162 -13.25 4.21 13.39
N PHE A 163 -14.45 4.41 13.93
CA PHE A 163 -14.92 3.64 15.07
C PHE A 163 -14.99 2.14 14.74
N LEU A 164 -15.63 1.78 13.64
CA LEU A 164 -15.74 0.38 13.20
C LEU A 164 -14.35 -0.23 12.94
N ASP A 165 -13.45 0.52 12.30
CA ASP A 165 -12.09 0.07 12.01
C ASP A 165 -11.29 -0.20 13.30
N ASN A 166 -11.34 0.72 14.26
CA ASN A 166 -10.65 0.55 15.54
C ASN A 166 -11.15 -0.63 16.36
N HIS A 167 -12.42 -1.01 16.19
CA HIS A 167 -13.02 -2.16 16.88
C HIS A 167 -12.99 -3.45 16.06
N GLY A 168 -12.37 -3.43 14.86
CA GLY A 168 -12.28 -4.61 13.98
C GLY A 168 -13.63 -5.03 13.39
N LEU A 169 -14.58 -4.11 13.30
CA LEU A 169 -15.93 -4.31 12.77
C LEU A 169 -16.11 -3.79 11.34
N LEU A 170 -15.05 -3.25 10.75
CA LEU A 170 -15.11 -2.73 9.38
C LEU A 170 -15.28 -3.90 8.38
N PRO A 171 -16.31 -3.86 7.51
CA PRO A 171 -16.52 -4.91 6.52
C PRO A 171 -15.34 -5.04 5.54
N GLN A 172 -15.04 -6.27 5.11
CA GLN A 172 -13.96 -6.55 4.15
C GLN A 172 -14.11 -5.72 2.86
N SER A 173 -15.33 -5.57 2.36
CA SER A 173 -15.61 -4.78 1.15
C SER A 173 -15.18 -3.31 1.26
N LEU A 174 -15.32 -2.70 2.45
CA LEU A 174 -14.83 -1.34 2.68
C LEU A 174 -13.31 -1.30 2.84
N ILE A 175 -12.72 -2.30 3.47
CA ILE A 175 -11.25 -2.45 3.56
C ILE A 175 -10.67 -2.59 2.15
N ASP A 176 -11.28 -3.42 1.31
CA ASP A 176 -10.80 -3.64 -0.07
C ASP A 176 -11.00 -2.42 -0.96
N LEU A 177 -12.06 -1.66 -0.75
CA LEU A 177 -12.35 -0.44 -1.49
C LEU A 177 -11.30 0.65 -1.22
N THR A 178 -10.82 0.78 0.03
CA THR A 178 -9.90 1.87 0.40
C THR A 178 -8.45 1.53 0.06
N PRO A 179 -7.66 2.47 -0.49
CA PRO A 179 -6.25 2.23 -0.74
C PRO A 179 -5.37 2.27 0.52
N PHE A 180 -5.93 2.67 1.66
CA PHE A 180 -5.17 2.92 2.90
C PHE A 180 -4.89 1.67 3.72
N HIS A 181 -5.70 0.62 3.56
CA HIS A 181 -5.49 -0.68 4.20
C HIS A 181 -4.57 -1.54 3.31
N ALA A 182 -3.28 -1.30 3.40
CA ALA A 182 -2.27 -1.97 2.58
C ALA A 182 -1.01 -2.26 3.39
N SER A 183 -0.27 -3.28 2.98
CA SER A 183 1.03 -3.66 3.54
C SER A 183 2.12 -2.65 3.22
N LEU A 184 2.02 -2.02 2.05
CA LEU A 184 2.98 -1.06 1.54
C LEU A 184 2.25 0.02 0.74
N LEU A 185 2.62 1.27 0.96
CA LEU A 185 2.30 2.39 0.07
C LEU A 185 3.55 2.76 -0.71
N ILE A 186 3.50 2.73 -2.03
CA ILE A 186 4.64 3.05 -2.88
C ILE A 186 4.31 4.19 -3.84
N SER A 187 5.22 5.15 -3.95
CA SER A 187 5.16 6.24 -4.92
C SER A 187 6.38 6.16 -5.84
N ASN A 188 6.13 5.90 -7.12
CA ASN A 188 7.19 5.88 -8.13
C ASN A 188 7.34 7.27 -8.75
N LEU A 189 8.30 8.05 -8.24
CA LEU A 189 8.56 9.43 -8.66
C LEU A 189 9.45 9.53 -9.90
N ALA A 190 10.01 8.42 -10.38
CA ALA A 190 10.84 8.39 -11.58
C ALA A 190 10.06 8.86 -12.83
N SER A 191 8.75 8.64 -12.88
CA SER A 191 7.89 9.08 -13.98
C SER A 191 7.79 10.60 -14.12
N ILE A 192 7.96 11.33 -13.02
CA ILE A 192 7.95 12.80 -12.99
C ILE A 192 9.35 13.40 -12.81
N ARG A 193 10.40 12.55 -12.87
CA ARG A 193 11.82 12.94 -12.80
C ARG A 193 12.16 13.80 -11.58
N THR A 194 11.58 13.48 -10.42
CA THR A 194 11.89 14.15 -9.17
C THR A 194 12.66 13.24 -8.23
N ASN A 195 13.33 13.84 -7.25
CA ASN A 195 14.02 13.12 -6.18
C ASN A 195 13.01 12.48 -5.22
N HIS A 196 13.53 11.66 -4.28
CA HIS A 196 12.72 11.12 -3.19
C HIS A 196 12.10 12.24 -2.35
N ILE A 197 10.94 11.94 -1.78
CA ILE A 197 10.24 12.82 -0.85
C ILE A 197 9.85 12.03 0.40
N TYR A 198 9.74 12.73 1.52
CA TYR A 198 9.18 12.15 2.73
C TYR A 198 7.67 12.32 2.70
N HIS A 199 6.93 11.20 2.73
CA HIS A 199 5.49 11.22 2.77
C HIS A 199 4.96 11.13 4.19
N HIS A 200 3.91 11.90 4.47
CA HIS A 200 3.07 11.64 5.63
C HIS A 200 2.18 10.43 5.36
N VAL A 201 2.09 9.53 6.34
CA VAL A 201 1.18 8.39 6.29
C VAL A 201 -0.16 8.82 6.88
N TYR A 202 -1.25 8.45 6.23
CA TYR A 202 -2.59 8.74 6.74
C TYR A 202 -2.85 8.04 8.08
N GLU A 203 -3.55 8.75 8.99
CA GLU A 203 -4.04 8.18 10.26
C GLU A 203 -5.26 7.26 10.08
N PHE A 204 -5.39 6.66 8.90
CA PHE A 204 -6.50 5.80 8.51
C PHE A 204 -6.00 4.60 7.72
N GLY A 205 -6.54 3.43 8.03
CA GLY A 205 -6.12 2.18 7.42
C GLY A 205 -5.17 1.36 8.27
#